data_8047add9f4dee71efaca488a40c6a2be
#
_entry.id   8047add9f4dee71efaca488a40c6a2be
#
_cell.length_a   1.000
_cell.length_b   1.000
_cell.length_c   1.000
_cell.angle_alpha   90.00
_cell.angle_beta   90.00
_cell.angle_gamma   90.00
#
_symmetry.space_group_name_H-M   'P 1'
#
loop_
_entity.id
_entity.type
_entity.pdbx_description
1 polymer ?
#
loop_
_entity_poly.entity_id
_entity_poly.type
_entity_poly.pdbx_seq_one_letter_code
_entity_poly.pdbx_strand_id
1 'polypeptide(L)'
;MLRRVIATFCACACVFAVSACGADDADGKIRVGIKFDQPGLGFKKSGTYVGFDVDVAKYIAKKLGYSEDQIVWKEAPSKQREAMLQNGDVDFIVATYSITDERKKVVSFAGPYFVAGQDLLVRKDETSIKGPEDLNGKRLCSVTGSTSAVTVKEKFANEVQLMEQPGYAECATALFSGIVDAVTTDDIILAGLASASRGRLRVVGKPFTQEYYGVGIKKDDTQLATRINNAIADMIQDGSWQRAIS
;
A
#
# COMPACT_ATOMS: atom_id res chain seq x y z
N MET A 1 -42.82 -62.22 -43.11
CA MET A 1 -42.49 -60.80 -43.29
C MET A 1 -41.91 -60.27 -41.99
N LEU A 2 -40.61 -60.17 -41.93
CA LEU A 2 -39.89 -59.82 -40.68
C LEU A 2 -39.32 -58.39 -40.82
N ARG A 3 -39.88 -57.41 -40.10
CA ARG A 3 -39.37 -56.03 -40.07
C ARG A 3 -38.27 -55.92 -39.02
N ARG A 4 -37.06 -55.70 -39.48
CA ARG A 4 -35.91 -55.34 -38.61
C ARG A 4 -36.04 -53.88 -38.23
N VAL A 5 -36.05 -53.58 -36.89
CA VAL A 5 -35.96 -52.27 -36.33
C VAL A 5 -34.47 -52.04 -35.96
N ILE A 6 -33.85 -51.04 -36.59
CA ILE A 6 -32.48 -50.61 -36.30
C ILE A 6 -32.60 -49.54 -35.21
N ALA A 7 -32.07 -49.83 -34.02
CA ALA A 7 -31.96 -48.87 -32.97
C ALA A 7 -30.62 -48.09 -33.10
N THR A 8 -30.72 -46.81 -33.41
CA THR A 8 -29.56 -45.88 -33.47
C THR A 8 -29.24 -45.41 -32.06
N PHE A 9 -28.08 -45.82 -31.54
CA PHE A 9 -27.55 -45.36 -30.26
C PHE A 9 -26.88 -43.98 -30.47
N CYS A 10 -27.51 -42.92 -29.95
CA CYS A 10 -26.95 -41.59 -29.95
C CYS A 10 -26.09 -41.45 -28.70
N ALA A 11 -24.76 -41.51 -28.84
CA ALA A 11 -23.82 -41.25 -27.75
C ALA A 11 -23.71 -39.74 -27.51
N CYS A 12 -24.35 -39.26 -26.43
CA CYS A 12 -24.20 -37.88 -25.98
C CYS A 12 -22.87 -37.76 -25.21
N ALA A 13 -21.86 -37.20 -25.87
CA ALA A 13 -20.60 -36.80 -25.19
C ALA A 13 -20.86 -35.56 -24.34
N CYS A 14 -21.03 -35.74 -23.04
CA CYS A 14 -21.02 -34.63 -22.07
C CYS A 14 -19.60 -34.10 -21.95
N VAL A 15 -19.33 -32.98 -22.60
CA VAL A 15 -18.13 -32.18 -22.34
C VAL A 15 -18.34 -31.48 -21.00
N PHE A 16 -17.72 -31.98 -19.95
CA PHE A 16 -17.60 -31.24 -18.66
C PHE A 16 -16.64 -30.08 -18.89
N ALA A 17 -17.18 -28.88 -19.11
CA ALA A 17 -16.45 -27.65 -18.96
C ALA A 17 -16.16 -27.46 -17.46
N VAL A 18 -14.92 -27.69 -17.07
CA VAL A 18 -14.42 -27.30 -15.74
C VAL A 18 -14.37 -25.77 -15.72
N SER A 19 -15.45 -25.15 -15.24
CA SER A 19 -15.42 -23.74 -14.89
C SER A 19 -14.51 -23.59 -13.68
N ALA A 20 -13.29 -23.11 -13.90
CA ALA A 20 -12.46 -22.58 -12.84
C ALA A 20 -13.19 -21.34 -12.29
N CYS A 21 -13.88 -21.48 -11.16
CA CYS A 21 -14.37 -20.34 -10.38
C CYS A 21 -13.18 -19.61 -9.76
N GLY A 22 -12.52 -18.74 -10.56
CA GLY A 22 -11.92 -17.54 -10.02
C GLY A 22 -13.09 -16.55 -9.80
N ALA A 23 -13.10 -15.83 -8.71
CA ALA A 23 -14.03 -14.73 -8.51
C ALA A 23 -13.68 -13.64 -9.55
N ASP A 24 -14.14 -13.82 -10.79
CA ASP A 24 -14.13 -12.77 -11.79
C ASP A 24 -15.20 -11.75 -11.38
N ASP A 25 -14.77 -10.54 -11.03
CA ASP A 25 -15.68 -9.41 -10.88
C ASP A 25 -16.53 -9.32 -12.16
N ALA A 26 -17.84 -9.24 -11.99
CA ALA A 26 -18.83 -9.21 -13.07
C ALA A 26 -18.62 -8.04 -14.07
N ASP A 27 -17.69 -7.14 -13.81
CA ASP A 27 -17.38 -5.94 -14.58
C ASP A 27 -16.02 -6.01 -15.32
N GLY A 28 -15.22 -7.07 -15.18
CA GLY A 28 -13.89 -7.19 -15.80
C GLY A 28 -12.88 -6.12 -15.31
N LYS A 29 -13.06 -5.59 -14.11
CA LYS A 29 -12.23 -4.55 -13.51
C LYS A 29 -11.54 -5.09 -12.25
N ILE A 30 -10.41 -4.47 -11.88
CA ILE A 30 -9.70 -4.77 -10.64
C ILE A 30 -9.67 -3.51 -9.75
N ARG A 31 -10.04 -3.65 -8.49
CA ARG A 31 -10.08 -2.55 -7.52
C ARG A 31 -8.79 -2.52 -6.72
N VAL A 32 -8.04 -1.44 -6.83
CA VAL A 32 -6.73 -1.31 -6.21
C VAL A 32 -6.71 -0.15 -5.21
N GLY A 33 -6.39 -0.47 -3.97
CA GLY A 33 -6.19 0.51 -2.90
C GLY A 33 -4.79 1.12 -2.95
N ILE A 34 -4.73 2.45 -2.99
CA ILE A 34 -3.48 3.23 -2.91
C ILE A 34 -3.67 4.43 -1.98
N LYS A 35 -2.58 5.08 -1.60
CA LYS A 35 -2.63 6.41 -1.01
C LYS A 35 -2.94 7.45 -2.08
N PHE A 36 -3.60 8.56 -1.68
CA PHE A 36 -3.85 9.68 -2.58
C PHE A 36 -3.03 10.91 -2.22
N ASP A 37 -2.39 10.91 -1.04
CA ASP A 37 -1.76 12.06 -0.40
C ASP A 37 -0.24 11.94 -0.21
N GLN A 38 0.40 10.94 -0.82
CA GLN A 38 1.83 10.69 -0.68
C GLN A 38 2.59 10.99 -1.98
N PRO A 39 3.16 12.22 -2.14
CA PRO A 39 3.94 12.58 -3.33
C PRO A 39 5.10 11.62 -3.57
N GLY A 40 5.25 11.16 -4.81
CA GLY A 40 6.27 10.19 -5.22
C GLY A 40 5.89 8.72 -5.00
N LEU A 41 4.83 8.41 -4.25
CA LEU A 41 4.38 7.06 -3.91
C LEU A 41 2.96 6.78 -4.44
N GLY A 42 1.94 6.99 -3.62
CA GLY A 42 0.54 6.97 -4.04
C GLY A 42 0.00 8.40 -4.02
N PHE A 43 -0.12 9.01 -5.19
CA PHE A 43 -0.49 10.42 -5.26
C PHE A 43 -1.54 10.69 -6.34
N LYS A 44 -2.65 11.34 -5.93
CA LYS A 44 -3.69 11.81 -6.86
C LYS A 44 -3.37 13.24 -7.31
N LYS A 45 -3.03 13.41 -8.59
CA LYS A 45 -2.67 14.69 -9.19
C LYS A 45 -3.58 14.99 -10.37
N SER A 46 -4.40 16.03 -10.26
CA SER A 46 -5.27 16.49 -11.37
C SER A 46 -6.10 15.38 -12.02
N GLY A 47 -6.64 14.47 -11.20
CA GLY A 47 -7.48 13.37 -11.70
C GLY A 47 -6.72 12.11 -12.14
N THR A 48 -5.38 12.16 -12.19
CA THR A 48 -4.52 11.01 -12.47
C THR A 48 -3.84 10.50 -11.19
N TYR A 49 -3.36 9.27 -11.23
CA TYR A 49 -2.64 8.64 -10.13
C TYR A 49 -1.21 8.39 -10.56
N VAL A 50 -0.24 8.78 -9.74
CA VAL A 50 1.18 8.75 -10.05
C VAL A 50 2.02 8.36 -8.83
N GLY A 51 3.21 7.82 -9.07
CA GLY A 51 4.22 7.50 -8.08
C GLY A 51 4.52 6.00 -8.00
N PHE A 52 5.50 5.66 -7.20
CA PHE A 52 6.06 4.33 -7.13
C PHE A 52 5.03 3.24 -6.79
N ASP A 53 4.18 3.45 -5.77
CA ASP A 53 3.13 2.50 -5.41
C ASP A 53 2.11 2.31 -6.55
N VAL A 54 1.82 3.38 -7.31
CA VAL A 54 0.95 3.32 -8.48
C VAL A 54 1.58 2.47 -9.58
N ASP A 55 2.88 2.65 -9.84
CA ASP A 55 3.60 1.89 -10.87
C ASP A 55 3.72 0.40 -10.49
N VAL A 56 3.99 0.11 -9.22
CA VAL A 56 3.94 -1.28 -8.69
C VAL A 56 2.55 -1.88 -8.88
N ALA A 57 1.50 -1.14 -8.52
CA ALA A 57 0.12 -1.61 -8.66
C ALA A 57 -0.27 -1.86 -10.11
N LYS A 58 0.09 -0.97 -11.05
CA LYS A 58 -0.12 -1.15 -12.49
C LYS A 58 0.60 -2.38 -13.03
N TYR A 59 1.86 -2.57 -12.62
CA TYR A 59 2.63 -3.73 -13.03
C TYR A 59 1.98 -5.03 -12.56
N ILE A 60 1.58 -5.10 -11.29
CA ILE A 60 0.86 -6.24 -10.72
C ILE A 60 -0.45 -6.48 -11.49
N ALA A 61 -1.30 -5.46 -11.67
CA ALA A 61 -2.56 -5.58 -12.39
C ALA A 61 -2.35 -6.14 -13.80
N LYS A 62 -1.35 -5.65 -14.55
CA LYS A 62 -0.98 -6.17 -15.88
C LYS A 62 -0.60 -7.65 -15.84
N LYS A 63 0.19 -8.10 -14.85
CA LYS A 63 0.56 -9.51 -14.67
C LYS A 63 -0.62 -10.39 -14.24
N LEU A 64 -1.63 -9.80 -13.62
CA LEU A 64 -2.89 -10.45 -13.31
C LEU A 64 -3.85 -10.53 -14.50
N GLY A 65 -3.54 -9.87 -15.64
CA GLY A 65 -4.32 -9.90 -16.87
C GLY A 65 -5.21 -8.69 -17.10
N TYR A 66 -5.05 -7.61 -16.31
CA TYR A 66 -5.84 -6.38 -16.45
C TYR A 66 -5.04 -5.29 -17.17
N SER A 67 -5.69 -4.52 -18.03
CA SER A 67 -5.15 -3.29 -18.61
C SER A 67 -5.30 -2.12 -17.63
N GLU A 68 -4.60 -1.01 -17.88
CA GLU A 68 -4.62 0.15 -16.98
C GLU A 68 -6.02 0.78 -16.85
N ASP A 69 -6.82 0.76 -17.92
CA ASP A 69 -8.20 1.28 -17.94
C ASP A 69 -9.19 0.38 -17.17
N GLN A 70 -8.80 -0.86 -16.88
CA GLN A 70 -9.57 -1.77 -16.03
C GLN A 70 -9.27 -1.58 -14.53
N ILE A 71 -8.29 -0.74 -14.17
CA ILE A 71 -7.98 -0.48 -12.76
C ILE A 71 -8.94 0.56 -12.18
N VAL A 72 -9.65 0.19 -11.13
CA VAL A 72 -10.45 1.10 -10.31
C VAL A 72 -9.65 1.49 -9.08
N TRP A 73 -9.15 2.71 -9.08
CA TRP A 73 -8.38 3.24 -7.96
C TRP A 73 -9.28 3.60 -6.78
N LYS A 74 -8.92 3.09 -5.60
CA LYS A 74 -9.59 3.39 -4.32
C LYS A 74 -8.60 4.04 -3.37
N GLU A 75 -9.05 5.09 -2.69
CA GLU A 75 -8.26 5.64 -1.58
C GLU A 75 -8.22 4.65 -0.42
N ALA A 76 -7.03 4.33 0.07
CA ALA A 76 -6.83 3.38 1.15
C ALA A 76 -6.13 4.06 2.35
N PRO A 77 -6.86 4.84 3.17
CA PRO A 77 -6.33 5.43 4.39
C PRO A 77 -5.83 4.34 5.34
N SER A 78 -4.75 4.63 6.08
CA SER A 78 -4.10 3.62 6.92
C SER A 78 -5.04 2.87 7.85
N LYS A 79 -5.99 3.57 8.46
CA LYS A 79 -6.98 3.00 9.39
C LYS A 79 -8.00 2.07 8.71
N GLN A 80 -8.19 2.19 7.39
CA GLN A 80 -9.27 1.49 6.68
C GLN A 80 -8.77 0.26 5.90
N ARG A 81 -7.47 0.09 5.71
CA ARG A 81 -6.89 -0.93 4.81
C ARG A 81 -7.34 -2.34 5.12
N GLU A 82 -7.29 -2.73 6.39
CA GLU A 82 -7.69 -4.07 6.83
C GLU A 82 -9.18 -4.31 6.54
N ALA A 83 -10.05 -3.36 6.90
CA ALA A 83 -11.49 -3.47 6.65
C ALA A 83 -11.82 -3.50 5.15
N MET A 84 -11.15 -2.68 4.32
CA MET A 84 -11.36 -2.68 2.87
C MET A 84 -11.05 -4.04 2.24
N LEU A 85 -9.98 -4.71 2.70
CA LEU A 85 -9.64 -6.05 2.23
C LEU A 85 -10.62 -7.11 2.74
N GLN A 86 -11.01 -7.04 3.99
CA GLN A 86 -11.95 -7.98 4.60
C GLN A 86 -13.35 -7.90 3.95
N ASN A 87 -13.81 -6.68 3.69
CA ASN A 87 -15.13 -6.44 3.07
C ASN A 87 -15.14 -6.71 1.55
N GLY A 88 -13.96 -6.82 0.92
CA GLY A 88 -13.87 -6.93 -0.54
C GLY A 88 -14.12 -5.60 -1.26
N ASP A 89 -13.87 -4.46 -0.61
CA ASP A 89 -13.96 -3.13 -1.26
C ASP A 89 -12.83 -2.93 -2.27
N VAL A 90 -11.73 -3.66 -2.08
CA VAL A 90 -10.56 -3.72 -2.97
C VAL A 90 -10.07 -5.16 -3.11
N ASP A 91 -9.40 -5.44 -4.21
CA ASP A 91 -8.82 -6.76 -4.50
C ASP A 91 -7.40 -6.88 -3.94
N PHE A 92 -6.63 -5.80 -3.99
CA PHE A 92 -5.35 -5.68 -3.30
C PHE A 92 -5.02 -4.21 -2.97
N ILE A 93 -4.05 -4.00 -2.08
CA ILE A 93 -3.61 -2.68 -1.63
C ILE A 93 -2.09 -2.54 -1.80
N VAL A 94 -1.66 -1.46 -2.47
CA VAL A 94 -0.27 -1.00 -2.55
C VAL A 94 -0.22 0.42 -2.00
N ALA A 95 0.07 0.57 -0.71
CA ALA A 95 -0.13 1.84 -0.01
C ALA A 95 0.85 2.02 1.16
N THR A 96 2.18 1.90 0.87
CA THR A 96 3.23 1.96 1.90
C THR A 96 2.85 1.11 3.12
N TYR A 97 2.50 -0.15 2.87
CA TYR A 97 1.81 -0.99 3.83
C TYR A 97 2.78 -1.92 4.53
N SER A 98 3.32 -1.49 5.67
CA SER A 98 4.25 -2.30 6.48
C SER A 98 3.62 -3.63 6.87
N ILE A 99 4.34 -4.71 6.56
CA ILE A 99 4.01 -6.07 6.98
C ILE A 99 4.28 -6.19 8.47
N THR A 100 3.24 -6.46 9.27
CA THR A 100 3.37 -6.68 10.72
C THR A 100 2.62 -7.95 11.14
N ASP A 101 3.03 -8.54 12.26
CA ASP A 101 2.36 -9.74 12.78
C ASP A 101 0.91 -9.46 13.19
N GLU A 102 0.63 -8.25 13.71
CA GLU A 102 -0.74 -7.84 14.04
C GLU A 102 -1.62 -7.79 12.79
N ARG A 103 -1.13 -7.18 11.70
CA ARG A 103 -1.87 -7.10 10.43
C ARG A 103 -2.06 -8.47 9.79
N LYS A 104 -1.05 -9.36 9.88
CA LYS A 104 -1.15 -10.73 9.39
C LYS A 104 -2.22 -11.57 10.08
N LYS A 105 -2.71 -11.18 11.26
CA LYS A 105 -3.83 -11.86 11.92
C LYS A 105 -5.13 -11.73 11.13
N VAL A 106 -5.31 -10.62 10.42
CA VAL A 106 -6.59 -10.26 9.79
C VAL A 106 -6.55 -10.09 8.27
N VAL A 107 -5.36 -9.92 7.69
CA VAL A 107 -5.12 -9.86 6.23
C VAL A 107 -3.90 -10.71 5.87
N SER A 108 -3.67 -10.93 4.59
CA SER A 108 -2.44 -11.54 4.07
C SER A 108 -1.63 -10.55 3.26
N PHE A 109 -0.35 -10.85 3.04
CA PHE A 109 0.56 -10.01 2.27
C PHE A 109 1.31 -10.82 1.22
N ALA A 110 1.59 -10.19 0.08
CA ALA A 110 2.64 -10.58 -0.85
C ALA A 110 3.81 -9.58 -0.76
N GLY A 111 4.99 -9.96 -1.17
CA GLY A 111 6.21 -9.15 -1.09
C GLY A 111 7.15 -9.59 0.03
N PRO A 112 8.03 -8.68 0.51
CA PRO A 112 7.98 -7.23 0.35
C PRO A 112 8.38 -6.74 -1.05
N TYR A 113 7.85 -5.58 -1.47
CA TYR A 113 8.27 -4.91 -2.70
C TYR A 113 9.21 -3.74 -2.45
N PHE A 114 9.31 -3.25 -1.20
CA PHE A 114 10.20 -2.16 -0.79
C PHE A 114 10.57 -2.31 0.68
N VAL A 115 11.72 -1.72 1.07
CA VAL A 115 12.15 -1.61 2.47
C VAL A 115 12.43 -0.14 2.77
N ALA A 116 11.70 0.42 3.72
CA ALA A 116 11.84 1.77 4.24
C ALA A 116 12.36 1.76 5.67
N GLY A 117 12.59 2.92 6.24
CA GLY A 117 12.87 3.10 7.66
C GLY A 117 12.10 4.27 8.24
N GLN A 118 11.54 4.14 9.43
CA GLN A 118 10.88 5.24 10.09
C GLN A 118 11.87 6.35 10.44
N ASP A 119 11.49 7.62 10.15
CA ASP A 119 12.31 8.81 10.39
C ASP A 119 11.40 9.97 10.88
N LEU A 120 11.95 11.15 10.94
CA LEU A 120 11.28 12.37 11.36
C LEU A 120 11.34 13.44 10.27
N LEU A 121 10.23 14.17 10.10
CA LEU A 121 10.15 15.39 9.30
C LEU A 121 10.00 16.58 10.23
N VAL A 122 10.81 17.59 10.03
CA VAL A 122 10.83 18.81 10.82
C VAL A 122 10.86 20.05 9.93
N ARG A 123 10.57 21.22 10.49
CA ARG A 123 10.78 22.49 9.78
C ARG A 123 12.27 22.67 9.45
N LYS A 124 12.56 23.41 8.41
CA LYS A 124 13.92 23.61 7.88
C LYS A 124 14.90 24.14 8.93
N ASP A 125 14.42 25.02 9.79
CA ASP A 125 15.18 25.71 10.84
C ASP A 125 15.20 24.99 12.19
N GLU A 126 14.45 23.87 12.32
CA GLU A 126 14.47 23.05 13.54
C GLU A 126 15.81 22.31 13.67
N THR A 127 16.53 22.55 14.76
CA THR A 127 17.86 21.97 14.99
C THR A 127 17.95 21.14 16.27
N SER A 128 16.93 21.19 17.13
CA SER A 128 16.92 20.48 18.42
C SER A 128 16.49 19.00 18.27
N ILE A 129 15.69 18.69 17.28
CA ILE A 129 15.22 17.32 17.02
C ILE A 129 16.18 16.63 16.04
N LYS A 130 16.96 15.68 16.54
CA LYS A 130 17.99 14.93 15.81
C LYS A 130 17.73 13.44 15.76
N GLY A 131 16.77 12.97 16.56
CA GLY A 131 16.35 11.56 16.64
C GLY A 131 15.04 11.44 17.42
N PRO A 132 14.47 10.24 17.51
CA PRO A 132 13.20 10.01 18.17
C PRO A 132 13.25 10.26 19.69
N GLU A 133 14.41 10.16 20.31
CA GLU A 133 14.61 10.41 21.75
C GLU A 133 14.40 11.90 22.12
N ASP A 134 14.59 12.82 21.17
CA ASP A 134 14.40 14.26 21.36
C ASP A 134 12.92 14.69 21.36
N LEU A 135 12.00 13.74 21.20
CA LEU A 135 10.56 14.03 21.07
C LEU A 135 9.81 14.10 22.39
N ASN A 136 10.45 13.81 23.54
CA ASN A 136 9.81 13.99 24.84
C ASN A 136 9.39 15.45 25.06
N GLY A 137 8.12 15.65 25.43
CA GLY A 137 7.52 16.98 25.57
C GLY A 137 7.21 17.70 24.25
N LYS A 138 7.55 17.13 23.09
CA LYS A 138 7.26 17.70 21.77
C LYS A 138 5.90 17.22 21.25
N ARG A 139 5.30 18.02 20.37
CA ARG A 139 4.08 17.67 19.65
C ARG A 139 4.43 16.95 18.35
N LEU A 140 3.99 15.70 18.24
CA LEU A 140 4.32 14.82 17.13
C LEU A 140 3.05 14.46 16.36
N CYS A 141 3.05 14.66 15.04
CA CYS A 141 1.98 14.19 14.18
C CYS A 141 2.34 12.84 13.54
N SER A 142 1.36 11.98 13.46
CA SER A 142 1.37 10.76 12.63
C SER A 142 -0.05 10.43 12.16
N VAL A 143 -0.20 9.38 11.36
CA VAL A 143 -1.48 9.01 10.78
C VAL A 143 -2.13 7.89 11.58
N THR A 144 -3.42 8.05 11.88
CA THR A 144 -4.22 7.03 12.55
C THR A 144 -4.17 5.70 11.77
N GLY A 145 -3.85 4.62 12.50
CA GLY A 145 -3.72 3.27 11.89
C GLY A 145 -2.34 3.00 11.24
N SER A 146 -1.39 3.96 11.32
CA SER A 146 0.02 3.66 11.04
C SER A 146 0.70 3.05 12.28
N THR A 147 1.85 2.40 12.06
CA THR A 147 2.69 1.85 13.13
C THR A 147 3.54 2.92 13.81
N SER A 148 3.75 4.06 13.14
CA SER A 148 4.83 5.00 13.45
C SER A 148 4.63 5.75 14.78
N ALA A 149 3.40 6.19 15.08
CA ALA A 149 3.13 6.91 16.34
C ALA A 149 3.36 6.00 17.55
N VAL A 150 2.84 4.78 17.48
CA VAL A 150 2.96 3.77 18.55
C VAL A 150 4.44 3.42 18.77
N THR A 151 5.20 3.20 17.69
CA THR A 151 6.63 2.89 17.76
C THR A 151 7.42 3.98 18.51
N VAL A 152 7.19 5.26 18.21
CA VAL A 152 7.87 6.36 18.91
C VAL A 152 7.48 6.37 20.39
N LYS A 153 6.19 6.32 20.69
CA LYS A 153 5.69 6.43 22.07
C LYS A 153 6.16 5.29 22.95
N GLU A 154 6.19 4.08 22.42
CA GLU A 154 6.54 2.89 23.20
C GLU A 154 8.04 2.66 23.34
N LYS A 155 8.84 3.04 22.32
CA LYS A 155 10.24 2.65 22.25
C LYS A 155 11.24 3.78 22.48
N PHE A 156 10.84 5.05 22.25
CA PHE A 156 11.79 6.16 22.19
C PHE A 156 11.41 7.36 23.07
N ALA A 157 10.14 7.80 23.06
CA ALA A 157 9.70 9.01 23.70
C ALA A 157 8.29 8.84 24.31
N ASN A 158 8.23 8.32 25.54
CA ASN A 158 6.97 8.02 26.23
C ASN A 158 6.18 9.28 26.65
N GLU A 159 6.82 10.45 26.75
CA GLU A 159 6.19 11.74 27.06
C GLU A 159 5.87 12.59 25.82
N VAL A 160 5.98 12.00 24.61
CA VAL A 160 5.60 12.67 23.37
C VAL A 160 4.10 12.97 23.33
N GLN A 161 3.75 14.17 22.86
CA GLN A 161 2.36 14.60 22.70
C GLN A 161 1.90 14.23 21.28
N LEU A 162 1.19 13.12 21.13
CA LEU A 162 0.72 12.62 19.83
C LEU A 162 -0.50 13.42 19.36
N MET A 163 -0.45 13.84 18.09
CA MET A 163 -1.59 14.31 17.30
C MET A 163 -1.76 13.38 16.11
N GLU A 164 -2.87 12.69 16.04
CA GLU A 164 -3.18 11.82 14.92
C GLU A 164 -4.05 12.53 13.88
N GLN A 165 -3.72 12.33 12.62
CA GLN A 165 -4.44 12.88 11.46
C GLN A 165 -4.90 11.74 10.53
N PRO A 166 -5.89 11.95 9.66
CA PRO A 166 -6.32 10.94 8.70
C PRO A 166 -5.27 10.66 7.60
N GLY A 167 -4.46 11.65 7.25
CA GLY A 167 -3.43 11.56 6.20
C GLY A 167 -2.16 12.35 6.52
N TYR A 168 -1.10 12.08 5.75
CA TYR A 168 0.19 12.75 5.95
C TYR A 168 0.24 14.18 5.39
N ALA A 169 -0.63 14.52 4.43
CA ALA A 169 -0.78 15.89 3.95
C ALA A 169 -1.25 16.83 5.08
N GLU A 170 -2.17 16.36 5.94
CA GLU A 170 -2.65 17.09 7.10
C GLU A 170 -1.54 17.23 8.15
N CYS A 171 -0.75 16.18 8.40
CA CYS A 171 0.42 16.25 9.28
C CYS A 171 1.47 17.26 8.77
N ALA A 172 1.76 17.26 7.47
CA ALA A 172 2.69 18.22 6.87
C ALA A 172 2.18 19.65 7.00
N THR A 173 0.88 19.88 6.85
CA THR A 173 0.23 21.18 7.05
C THR A 173 0.33 21.62 8.50
N ALA A 174 0.06 20.73 9.46
CA ALA A 174 0.17 21.02 10.90
C ALA A 174 1.62 21.35 11.29
N LEU A 175 2.61 20.64 10.73
CA LEU A 175 4.02 20.92 10.94
C LEU A 175 4.42 22.29 10.38
N PHE A 176 3.99 22.58 9.16
CA PHE A 176 4.26 23.85 8.50
C PHE A 176 3.69 25.03 9.26
N SER A 177 2.47 24.90 9.81
CA SER A 177 1.79 25.94 10.59
C SER A 177 2.29 26.04 12.04
N GLY A 178 3.26 25.22 12.49
CA GLY A 178 3.77 25.23 13.86
C GLY A 178 2.83 24.62 14.90
N ILE A 179 1.76 23.94 14.47
CA ILE A 179 0.82 23.23 15.36
C ILE A 179 1.52 22.01 15.99
N VAL A 180 2.38 21.34 15.23
CA VAL A 180 3.24 20.25 15.72
C VAL A 180 4.72 20.59 15.50
N ASP A 181 5.59 19.87 16.17
CA ASP A 181 7.03 20.11 16.14
C ASP A 181 7.74 19.15 15.18
N ALA A 182 7.18 17.96 15.00
CA ALA A 182 7.63 16.96 14.05
C ALA A 182 6.47 16.12 13.48
N VAL A 183 6.75 15.44 12.34
CA VAL A 183 5.93 14.36 11.79
C VAL A 183 6.77 13.11 11.77
N THR A 184 6.21 11.96 12.10
CA THR A 184 6.88 10.66 12.00
C THR A 184 6.15 9.73 11.07
N THR A 185 6.88 9.14 10.17
CA THR A 185 6.54 7.99 9.32
C THR A 185 7.81 7.53 8.60
N ASP A 186 7.68 6.77 7.54
CA ASP A 186 8.81 6.20 6.82
C ASP A 186 9.52 7.26 5.97
N ASP A 187 10.82 7.15 5.90
CA ASP A 187 11.74 8.10 5.26
C ASP A 187 11.36 8.47 3.82
N ILE A 188 10.92 7.50 3.03
CA ILE A 188 10.50 7.75 1.64
C ILE A 188 9.20 8.56 1.58
N ILE A 189 8.25 8.36 2.51
CA ILE A 189 7.05 9.20 2.60
C ILE A 189 7.44 10.62 2.98
N LEU A 190 8.30 10.76 3.99
CA LEU A 190 8.79 12.06 4.46
C LEU A 190 9.59 12.80 3.39
N ALA A 191 10.38 12.09 2.59
CA ALA A 191 11.10 12.66 1.45
C ALA A 191 10.15 13.28 0.40
N GLY A 192 9.06 12.58 0.08
CA GLY A 192 8.01 13.09 -0.80
C GLY A 192 7.35 14.37 -0.25
N LEU A 193 7.00 14.39 1.03
CA LEU A 193 6.43 15.57 1.71
C LEU A 193 7.43 16.73 1.78
N ALA A 194 8.70 16.45 2.08
CA ALA A 194 9.76 17.46 2.12
C ALA A 194 9.96 18.09 0.74
N SER A 195 10.01 17.28 -0.32
CA SER A 195 10.12 17.74 -1.71
C SER A 195 8.97 18.65 -2.09
N ALA A 196 7.74 18.28 -1.75
CA ALA A 196 6.54 19.09 -2.00
C ALA A 196 6.51 20.41 -1.18
N SER A 197 7.28 20.51 -0.11
CA SER A 197 7.28 21.67 0.81
C SER A 197 8.02 22.90 0.27
N ARG A 198 8.64 22.82 -0.91
CA ARG A 198 9.48 23.89 -1.48
C ARG A 198 10.61 24.33 -0.55
N GLY A 199 11.28 23.38 0.08
CA GLY A 199 12.44 23.62 0.96
C GLY A 199 12.11 24.14 2.36
N ARG A 200 10.85 24.13 2.79
CA ARG A 200 10.42 24.56 4.13
C ARG A 200 10.50 23.47 5.19
N LEU A 201 10.43 22.22 4.76
CA LEU A 201 10.55 21.03 5.60
C LEU A 201 11.80 20.23 5.20
N ARG A 202 12.34 19.47 6.13
CA ARG A 202 13.45 18.52 5.89
C ARG A 202 13.26 17.23 6.68
N VAL A 203 13.70 16.14 6.12
CA VAL A 203 13.85 14.87 6.83
C VAL A 203 15.08 14.95 7.72
N VAL A 204 15.01 14.39 8.94
CA VAL A 204 16.16 14.33 9.84
C VAL A 204 17.28 13.48 9.25
N GLY A 205 16.93 12.38 8.57
CA GLY A 205 17.86 11.55 7.81
C GLY A 205 18.57 10.51 8.66
N LYS A 206 17.92 10.02 9.71
CA LYS A 206 18.41 8.98 10.60
C LYS A 206 17.30 7.95 10.86
N PRO A 207 16.97 7.08 9.89
CA PRO A 207 15.96 6.04 10.08
C PRO A 207 16.31 5.17 11.29
N PHE A 208 15.30 4.87 12.11
CA PHE A 208 15.47 4.15 13.37
C PHE A 208 14.66 2.84 13.45
N THR A 209 13.97 2.48 12.37
CA THR A 209 13.31 1.17 12.19
C THR A 209 13.62 0.61 10.82
N GLN A 210 13.09 -0.58 10.55
CA GLN A 210 13.07 -1.21 9.22
C GLN A 210 11.63 -1.63 8.91
N GLU A 211 11.07 -1.07 7.84
CA GLU A 211 9.68 -1.23 7.43
C GLU A 211 9.59 -1.96 6.10
N TYR A 212 9.04 -3.17 6.11
CA TYR A 212 8.87 -3.99 4.89
C TYR A 212 7.50 -3.71 4.28
N TYR A 213 7.45 -3.05 3.12
CA TYR A 213 6.19 -2.80 2.42
C TYR A 213 5.73 -4.02 1.66
N GLY A 214 4.53 -4.48 1.99
CA GLY A 214 3.86 -5.56 1.29
C GLY A 214 2.63 -5.09 0.53
N VAL A 215 2.22 -5.93 -0.40
CA VAL A 215 0.93 -5.82 -1.07
C VAL A 215 -0.10 -6.52 -0.20
N GLY A 216 -1.04 -5.74 0.37
CA GLY A 216 -2.11 -6.28 1.21
C GLY A 216 -3.17 -6.97 0.36
N ILE A 217 -3.61 -8.15 0.79
CA ILE A 217 -4.66 -8.95 0.14
C ILE A 217 -5.59 -9.55 1.20
N LYS A 218 -6.73 -10.03 0.77
CA LYS A 218 -7.67 -10.74 1.64
C LYS A 218 -6.97 -11.88 2.38
N LYS A 219 -7.38 -12.10 3.62
CA LYS A 219 -6.81 -13.17 4.46
C LYS A 219 -6.90 -14.51 3.77
N ASP A 220 -5.77 -15.26 3.80
CA ASP A 220 -5.62 -16.62 3.28
C ASP A 220 -5.81 -16.80 1.77
N ASP A 221 -5.77 -15.72 0.98
CA ASP A 221 -5.74 -15.79 -0.49
C ASP A 221 -4.32 -16.14 -0.98
N THR A 222 -3.95 -17.39 -0.84
CA THR A 222 -2.62 -17.91 -1.20
C THR A 222 -2.37 -17.91 -2.71
N GLN A 223 -3.44 -18.06 -3.51
CA GLN A 223 -3.34 -18.03 -4.96
C GLN A 223 -2.97 -16.63 -5.45
N LEU A 224 -3.68 -15.60 -4.98
CA LEU A 224 -3.36 -14.21 -5.33
C LEU A 224 -2.00 -13.81 -4.79
N ALA A 225 -1.63 -14.22 -3.54
CA ALA A 225 -0.31 -13.98 -2.98
C ALA A 225 0.81 -14.51 -3.87
N THR A 226 0.68 -15.74 -4.38
CA THR A 226 1.66 -16.35 -5.29
C THR A 226 1.78 -15.58 -6.59
N ARG A 227 0.65 -15.21 -7.21
CA ARG A 227 0.65 -14.44 -8.46
C ARG A 227 1.30 -13.06 -8.29
N ILE A 228 1.01 -12.37 -7.18
CA ILE A 228 1.60 -11.07 -6.89
C ILE A 228 3.10 -11.20 -6.59
N ASN A 229 3.54 -12.21 -5.82
CA ASN A 229 4.96 -12.46 -5.58
C ASN A 229 5.74 -12.69 -6.88
N ASN A 230 5.17 -13.45 -7.81
CA ASN A 230 5.77 -13.65 -9.14
C ASN A 230 5.84 -12.33 -9.91
N ALA A 231 4.78 -11.51 -9.86
CA ALA A 231 4.79 -10.20 -10.52
C ALA A 231 5.86 -9.25 -9.94
N ILE A 232 6.05 -9.24 -8.62
CA ILE A 232 7.11 -8.44 -7.96
C ILE A 232 8.50 -8.94 -8.41
N ALA A 233 8.71 -10.25 -8.42
CA ALA A 233 9.98 -10.84 -8.88
C ALA A 233 10.28 -10.47 -10.34
N ASP A 234 9.29 -10.58 -11.22
CA ASP A 234 9.40 -10.18 -12.63
C ASP A 234 9.71 -8.68 -12.76
N MET A 235 9.05 -7.82 -11.99
CA MET A 235 9.25 -6.37 -12.00
C MET A 235 10.68 -5.99 -11.62
N ILE A 236 11.26 -6.69 -10.66
CA ILE A 236 12.66 -6.52 -10.25
C ILE A 236 13.60 -7.02 -11.37
N GLN A 237 13.34 -8.20 -11.90
CA GLN A 237 14.19 -8.85 -12.89
C GLN A 237 14.26 -8.08 -14.22
N ASP A 238 13.13 -7.51 -14.68
CA ASP A 238 13.08 -6.77 -15.95
C ASP A 238 13.49 -5.28 -15.80
N GLY A 239 13.88 -4.86 -14.61
CA GLY A 239 14.32 -3.50 -14.29
C GLY A 239 13.18 -2.47 -14.18
N SER A 240 11.91 -2.89 -14.26
CA SER A 240 10.76 -1.97 -14.10
C SER A 240 10.71 -1.38 -12.70
N TRP A 241 11.08 -2.16 -11.69
CA TRP A 241 11.18 -1.69 -10.31
C TRP A 241 12.17 -0.52 -10.18
N GLN A 242 13.36 -0.67 -10.76
CA GLN A 242 14.39 0.38 -10.71
C GLN A 242 13.95 1.64 -11.46
N ARG A 243 13.25 1.49 -12.58
CA ARG A 243 12.68 2.65 -13.30
C ARG A 243 11.56 3.35 -12.53
N ALA A 244 10.75 2.59 -11.80
CA ALA A 244 9.64 3.15 -11.03
C ALA A 244 10.09 3.96 -9.80
N ILE A 245 11.23 3.60 -9.18
CA ILE A 245 11.78 4.28 -8.00
C ILE A 245 12.76 5.42 -8.34
N SER A 246 13.16 5.57 -9.61
CA SER A 246 14.08 6.62 -10.09
C SER A 246 13.32 7.93 -10.39
#